data_ac571c7c2ddbaf19ed6ada9e0dac9569
#
_entry.id   ac571c7c2ddbaf19ed6ada9e0dac9569
#
_cell.length_a   1.000
_cell.length_b   1.000
_cell.length_c   1.000
_cell.angle_alpha   90.00
_cell.angle_beta   90.00
_cell.angle_gamma   90.00
#
_symmetry.space_group_name_H-M   'P 1'
#
loop_
_entity.id
_entity.type
_entity.pdbx_description
1 polymer ?
#
loop_
_entity_poly.entity_id
_entity_poly.type
_entity_poly.pdbx_seq_one_letter_code
_entity_poly.pdbx_strand_id
1 'polypeptide(L)'
;MILVDDDVEPVAKRRLRVGYLHVPLILSYEADTPAGAWGQLVVIALAEFLGMTLWFSATAVTPALSRELQMSATEASWLTMAVQGGFVVGTLLAAFVNLADLVQGRRLVCAGAVSGAIANAAVLVAPGAWPAIGLRFLTGVALAAVYPPAMKMAASWFVSRRGLALGLLIGALTLGKAVPYLMTTVFGDRWQLTLLAASGLSLLGGLLVVLLARDGPFLAPSRAFDPHAIRRLLRIRGVRLAIAGYLGHMWELYAMWTWVGVFATASFAAAGLGPSAAIAGSAAAFLAIGSGAAGCALAGYVADRMGKARVAVWALATSASCAVLTAAVFGTRPVWVFALVMLWGFTVVADSAQFSALVTEYAPPDQVGTALTFQTSIGFLLTMVTIDALPRVAGSFGWQYASLLLVPGPVAGTLAMRALVGKPGPSPL
;
A
#
# COMPACT_ATOMS: atom_id res chain seq x y z
N MET A 1 25.11 66.34 25.24
CA MET A 1 24.23 66.91 24.21
C MET A 1 24.48 66.05 22.97
N ILE A 2 23.81 64.95 22.87
CA ILE A 2 23.87 64.02 21.72
C ILE A 2 22.41 63.86 21.28
N LEU A 3 22.13 64.35 20.08
CA LEU A 3 20.85 64.26 19.42
C LEU A 3 20.57 62.80 19.06
N VAL A 4 19.43 62.28 19.49
CA VAL A 4 18.83 61.04 19.05
C VAL A 4 18.02 61.37 17.80
N ASP A 5 18.34 60.70 16.72
CA ASP A 5 17.61 60.80 15.44
C ASP A 5 16.53 59.70 15.48
N ASP A 6 15.28 60.13 15.71
CA ASP A 6 14.07 59.33 15.62
C ASP A 6 13.47 59.50 14.22
N ASP A 7 13.82 58.60 13.27
CA ASP A 7 13.06 58.42 12.04
C ASP A 7 13.32 57.05 11.42
N VAL A 8 12.66 56.04 11.98
CA VAL A 8 12.42 54.76 11.28
C VAL A 8 10.91 54.52 11.25
N GLU A 9 10.26 55.05 10.22
CA GLU A 9 8.88 54.72 9.93
C GLU A 9 8.76 53.24 9.50
N PRO A 10 7.71 52.51 9.99
CA PRO A 10 7.43 51.17 9.57
C PRO A 10 6.86 51.10 8.16
N VAL A 11 7.51 50.34 7.27
CA VAL A 11 7.04 50.07 5.92
C VAL A 11 5.77 49.19 5.96
N ALA A 12 4.64 49.85 6.19
CA ALA A 12 3.32 49.24 6.00
C ALA A 12 2.37 50.33 5.49
N LYS A 13 1.86 50.11 4.27
CA LYS A 13 0.80 50.84 3.56
C LYS A 13 1.25 51.75 2.41
N ARG A 14 1.77 51.18 1.33
CA ARG A 14 1.52 51.72 -0.01
C ARG A 14 0.33 50.98 -0.62
N ARG A 15 -0.88 51.56 -0.47
CA ARG A 15 -2.02 51.24 -1.31
C ARG A 15 -1.81 51.86 -2.68
N LEU A 16 -1.44 51.09 -3.67
CA LEU A 16 -1.63 51.47 -5.07
C LEU A 16 -3.07 51.09 -5.46
N ARG A 17 -3.94 52.08 -5.59
CA ARG A 17 -5.23 51.96 -6.28
C ARG A 17 -4.95 51.92 -7.79
N VAL A 18 -5.03 50.73 -8.38
CA VAL A 18 -5.31 50.56 -9.80
C VAL A 18 -6.47 49.56 -9.89
N GLY A 19 -7.50 49.96 -10.65
CA GLY A 19 -8.77 49.26 -10.69
C GLY A 19 -8.73 47.89 -11.34
N TYR A 20 -9.68 47.06 -10.88
CA TYR A 20 -10.22 45.87 -11.51
C TYR A 20 -9.24 44.75 -11.89
N LEU A 21 -8.96 43.90 -10.94
CA LEU A 21 -9.04 42.44 -10.95
C LEU A 21 -8.42 41.97 -9.63
N HIS A 22 -9.27 41.65 -8.64
CA HIS A 22 -8.83 40.94 -7.44
C HIS A 22 -8.54 39.48 -7.86
N VAL A 23 -7.35 39.28 -8.41
CA VAL A 23 -6.69 37.97 -8.33
C VAL A 23 -5.89 38.05 -7.05
N PRO A 24 -6.21 37.25 -6.00
CA PRO A 24 -5.29 37.11 -4.89
C PRO A 24 -4.02 36.51 -5.50
N LEU A 25 -2.94 37.29 -5.56
CA LEU A 25 -1.60 36.77 -5.73
C LEU A 25 -1.32 35.99 -4.45
N ILE A 26 -1.81 34.73 -4.41
CA ILE A 26 -1.24 33.73 -3.55
C ILE A 26 0.14 33.51 -4.16
N LEU A 27 1.13 34.27 -3.66
CA LEU A 27 2.51 33.84 -3.69
C LEU A 27 2.48 32.48 -2.99
N SER A 28 2.33 31.42 -3.77
CA SER A 28 2.64 30.07 -3.34
C SER A 28 4.09 30.15 -2.90
N TYR A 29 4.30 30.22 -1.60
CA TYR A 29 5.59 29.96 -1.00
C TYR A 29 5.87 28.49 -1.34
N GLU A 30 6.48 28.26 -2.50
CA GLU A 30 7.10 26.98 -2.83
C GLU A 30 8.25 26.86 -1.83
N ALA A 31 7.96 26.23 -0.70
CA ALA A 31 9.01 25.83 0.22
C ALA A 31 9.96 24.97 -0.60
N ASP A 32 11.15 25.50 -0.90
CA ASP A 32 12.17 24.80 -1.65
C ASP A 32 12.38 23.43 -1.01
N THR A 33 12.32 22.39 -1.83
CA THR A 33 12.57 21.03 -1.37
C THR A 33 13.97 21.00 -0.75
N PRO A 34 14.14 20.60 0.53
CA PRO A 34 15.43 20.64 1.21
C PRO A 34 16.50 19.90 0.42
N ALA A 35 17.72 20.41 0.45
CA ALA A 35 18.86 19.75 -0.20
C ALA A 35 18.98 18.31 0.30
N GLY A 36 19.09 17.36 -0.64
CA GLY A 36 19.20 15.92 -0.31
C GLY A 36 17.86 15.19 -0.12
N ALA A 37 16.69 15.87 -0.13
CA ALA A 37 15.39 15.23 0.08
C ALA A 37 15.12 14.07 -0.89
N TRP A 38 15.40 14.26 -2.17
CA TRP A 38 15.24 13.20 -3.18
C TRP A 38 16.19 12.03 -2.94
N GLY A 39 17.44 12.28 -2.53
CA GLY A 39 18.39 11.23 -2.15
C GLY A 39 17.89 10.43 -0.95
N GLN A 40 17.33 11.09 0.06
CA GLN A 40 16.73 10.43 1.22
C GLN A 40 15.49 9.63 0.82
N LEU A 41 14.64 10.16 -0.06
CA LEU A 41 13.49 9.41 -0.59
C LEU A 41 13.93 8.12 -1.29
N VAL A 42 14.98 8.19 -2.13
CA VAL A 42 15.52 7.00 -2.82
C VAL A 42 16.01 5.96 -1.82
N VAL A 43 16.76 6.36 -0.79
CA VAL A 43 17.24 5.44 0.26
C VAL A 43 16.07 4.79 1.00
N ILE A 44 15.10 5.58 1.44
CA ILE A 44 13.93 5.09 2.18
C ILE A 44 13.08 4.18 1.30
N ALA A 45 12.83 4.58 0.05
CA ALA A 45 12.05 3.79 -0.91
C ALA A 45 12.73 2.46 -1.27
N LEU A 46 14.06 2.47 -1.43
CA LEU A 46 14.82 1.25 -1.67
C LEU A 46 14.79 0.31 -0.46
N ALA A 47 14.94 0.84 0.74
CA ALA A 47 14.85 0.04 1.97
C ALA A 47 13.45 -0.57 2.14
N GLU A 48 12.40 0.20 1.84
CA GLU A 48 11.01 -0.26 1.88
C GLU A 48 10.75 -1.32 0.80
N PHE A 49 11.19 -1.09 -0.43
CA PHE A 49 11.14 -2.05 -1.52
C PHE A 49 11.73 -3.41 -1.10
N LEU A 50 12.95 -3.37 -0.53
CA LEU A 50 13.65 -4.57 -0.09
C LEU A 50 12.94 -5.25 1.08
N GLY A 51 12.48 -4.50 2.08
CA GLY A 51 11.75 -5.02 3.25
C GLY A 51 10.40 -5.63 2.88
N MET A 52 9.69 -5.06 1.89
CA MET A 52 8.38 -5.53 1.48
C MET A 52 8.41 -6.84 0.69
N THR A 53 9.58 -7.33 0.27
CA THR A 53 9.72 -8.66 -0.30
C THR A 53 9.27 -9.77 0.64
N LEU A 54 9.30 -9.54 1.95
CA LEU A 54 8.80 -10.49 2.95
C LEU A 54 7.30 -10.72 2.85
N TRP A 55 6.52 -9.72 2.39
CA TRP A 55 5.06 -9.76 2.48
C TRP A 55 4.47 -10.96 1.76
N PHE A 56 4.82 -11.17 0.50
CA PHE A 56 4.32 -12.26 -0.33
C PHE A 56 5.33 -13.41 -0.55
N SER A 57 6.42 -13.46 0.21
CA SER A 57 7.46 -14.49 0.02
C SER A 57 6.91 -15.93 0.17
N ALA A 58 6.15 -16.21 1.23
CA ALA A 58 5.51 -17.51 1.41
C ALA A 58 4.28 -17.67 0.50
N THR A 59 3.55 -16.60 0.22
CA THR A 59 2.39 -16.63 -0.68
C THR A 59 2.79 -17.06 -2.08
N ALA A 60 3.90 -16.52 -2.61
CA ALA A 60 4.40 -16.86 -3.94
C ALA A 60 4.80 -18.34 -4.07
N VAL A 61 5.20 -18.96 -2.98
CA VAL A 61 5.62 -20.37 -2.92
C VAL A 61 4.56 -21.29 -2.30
N THR A 62 3.35 -20.79 -2.05
CA THR A 62 2.25 -21.56 -1.42
C THR A 62 2.05 -22.94 -2.03
N PRO A 63 2.05 -23.15 -3.38
CA PRO A 63 1.84 -24.47 -3.94
C PRO A 63 2.91 -25.50 -3.54
N ALA A 64 4.19 -25.09 -3.44
CA ALA A 64 5.29 -25.98 -3.04
C ALA A 64 5.30 -26.20 -1.52
N LEU A 65 5.16 -25.12 -0.75
CA LEU A 65 5.14 -25.15 0.71
C LEU A 65 3.94 -25.95 1.24
N SER A 66 2.76 -25.83 0.62
CA SER A 66 1.57 -26.59 1.01
C SER A 66 1.74 -28.09 0.77
N ARG A 67 2.42 -28.48 -0.30
CA ARG A 67 2.73 -29.91 -0.56
C ARG A 67 3.68 -30.49 0.50
N GLU A 68 4.71 -29.69 0.89
CA GLU A 68 5.71 -30.15 1.85
C GLU A 68 5.15 -30.24 3.27
N LEU A 69 4.38 -29.25 3.70
CA LEU A 69 3.76 -29.19 5.03
C LEU A 69 2.37 -29.84 5.08
N GLN A 70 1.92 -30.46 3.98
CA GLN A 70 0.61 -31.14 3.85
C GLN A 70 -0.57 -30.22 4.27
N MET A 71 -0.52 -28.95 3.84
CA MET A 71 -1.50 -27.94 4.21
C MET A 71 -2.85 -28.16 3.50
N SER A 72 -3.93 -27.99 4.24
CA SER A 72 -5.27 -27.79 3.67
C SER A 72 -5.38 -26.47 2.90
N ALA A 73 -6.40 -26.32 2.05
CA ALA A 73 -6.66 -25.06 1.33
C ALA A 73 -6.85 -23.87 2.28
N THR A 74 -7.47 -24.09 3.44
CA THR A 74 -7.64 -23.07 4.47
C THR A 74 -6.29 -22.66 5.08
N GLU A 75 -5.43 -23.60 5.46
CA GLU A 75 -4.11 -23.30 6.00
C GLU A 75 -3.22 -22.57 4.99
N ALA A 76 -3.31 -22.92 3.70
CA ALA A 76 -2.64 -22.20 2.62
C ALA A 76 -3.07 -20.73 2.53
N SER A 77 -4.37 -20.43 2.67
CA SER A 77 -4.87 -19.04 2.74
C SER A 77 -4.32 -18.30 3.96
N TRP A 78 -4.20 -18.99 5.10
CA TRP A 78 -3.65 -18.41 6.33
C TRP A 78 -2.20 -17.97 6.22
N LEU A 79 -1.39 -18.50 5.30
CA LEU A 79 -0.02 -18.02 5.07
C LEU A 79 0.02 -16.51 4.72
N THR A 80 -0.98 -16.04 3.98
CA THR A 80 -1.12 -14.61 3.64
C THR A 80 -1.93 -13.87 4.70
N MET A 81 -3.06 -14.42 5.16
CA MET A 81 -3.93 -13.77 6.14
C MET A 81 -3.21 -13.52 7.47
N ALA A 82 -2.31 -14.42 7.88
CA ALA A 82 -1.53 -14.24 9.10
C ALA A 82 -0.62 -13.00 9.03
N VAL A 83 -0.02 -12.71 7.87
CA VAL A 83 0.75 -11.46 7.67
C VAL A 83 -0.16 -10.25 7.81
N GLN A 84 -1.37 -10.28 7.23
CA GLN A 84 -2.34 -9.19 7.34
C GLN A 84 -2.72 -8.95 8.81
N GLY A 85 -3.11 -10.03 9.50
CA GLY A 85 -3.48 -9.97 10.93
C GLY A 85 -2.32 -9.49 11.81
N GLY A 86 -1.12 -10.01 11.57
CA GLY A 86 0.09 -9.56 12.27
C GLY A 86 0.39 -8.08 12.04
N PHE A 87 0.26 -7.61 10.80
CA PHE A 87 0.44 -6.20 10.46
C PHE A 87 -0.58 -5.30 11.17
N VAL A 88 -1.85 -5.69 11.22
CA VAL A 88 -2.88 -4.95 11.95
C VAL A 88 -2.55 -4.87 13.43
N VAL A 89 -2.24 -6.01 14.06
CA VAL A 89 -1.88 -6.05 15.49
C VAL A 89 -0.64 -5.20 15.76
N GLY A 90 0.42 -5.35 14.96
CA GLY A 90 1.64 -4.56 15.09
C GLY A 90 1.40 -3.06 14.92
N THR A 91 0.59 -2.66 13.93
CA THR A 91 0.27 -1.25 13.67
C THR A 91 -0.56 -0.65 14.82
N LEU A 92 -1.57 -1.38 15.32
CA LEU A 92 -2.37 -0.92 16.46
C LEU A 92 -1.52 -0.80 17.73
N LEU A 93 -0.71 -1.80 18.05
CA LEU A 93 0.19 -1.74 19.21
C LEU A 93 1.15 -0.55 19.09
N ALA A 94 1.79 -0.36 17.92
CA ALA A 94 2.67 0.78 17.68
C ALA A 94 1.95 2.12 17.83
N ALA A 95 0.69 2.23 17.38
CA ALA A 95 -0.12 3.44 17.48
C ALA A 95 -0.56 3.73 18.93
N PHE A 96 -0.93 2.69 19.69
CA PHE A 96 -1.32 2.85 21.11
C PHE A 96 -0.16 3.35 21.98
N VAL A 97 1.05 2.80 21.79
CA VAL A 97 2.23 3.23 22.56
C VAL A 97 2.95 4.43 21.94
N ASN A 98 2.46 4.95 20.82
CA ASN A 98 3.08 6.02 20.04
C ASN A 98 4.55 5.73 19.69
N LEU A 99 4.83 4.50 19.27
CA LEU A 99 6.18 3.95 19.09
C LEU A 99 7.04 4.79 18.13
N ALA A 100 6.41 5.37 17.10
CA ALA A 100 7.09 6.19 16.10
C ALA A 100 7.63 7.54 16.63
N ASP A 101 7.26 7.95 17.85
CA ASP A 101 7.81 9.13 18.54
C ASP A 101 8.81 8.75 19.64
N LEU A 102 8.74 7.51 20.14
CA LEU A 102 9.66 6.99 21.15
C LEU A 102 10.97 6.48 20.53
N VAL A 103 10.93 5.98 19.30
CA VAL A 103 12.06 5.36 18.62
C VAL A 103 12.33 6.07 17.29
N GLN A 104 13.58 6.37 16.98
CA GLN A 104 13.98 6.95 15.69
C GLN A 104 13.49 6.08 14.52
N GLY A 105 12.86 6.68 13.50
CA GLY A 105 12.26 5.99 12.37
C GLY A 105 13.19 4.98 11.71
N ARG A 106 14.46 5.37 11.44
CA ARG A 106 15.48 4.47 10.85
C ARG A 106 15.80 3.23 11.70
N ARG A 107 15.79 3.36 13.03
CA ARG A 107 16.04 2.23 13.94
C ARG A 107 14.85 1.29 13.98
N LEU A 108 13.64 1.87 13.94
CA LEU A 108 12.41 1.11 13.94
C LEU A 108 12.28 0.30 12.65
N VAL A 109 12.53 0.91 11.48
CA VAL A 109 12.53 0.23 10.17
C VAL A 109 13.58 -0.88 10.13
N CYS A 110 14.80 -0.63 10.65
CA CYS A 110 15.84 -1.65 10.72
C CYS A 110 15.42 -2.83 11.62
N ALA A 111 14.92 -2.56 12.81
CA ALA A 111 14.46 -3.60 13.74
C ALA A 111 13.33 -4.44 13.13
N GLY A 112 12.36 -3.79 12.45
CA GLY A 112 11.29 -4.48 11.73
C GLY A 112 11.82 -5.33 10.57
N ALA A 113 12.74 -4.81 9.77
CA ALA A 113 13.34 -5.54 8.65
C ALA A 113 14.11 -6.78 9.12
N VAL A 114 14.90 -6.65 10.20
CA VAL A 114 15.69 -7.75 10.78
C VAL A 114 14.77 -8.81 11.41
N SER A 115 13.86 -8.39 12.30
CA SER A 115 12.94 -9.34 12.96
C SER A 115 12.02 -10.03 11.95
N GLY A 116 11.55 -9.30 10.93
CA GLY A 116 10.77 -9.85 9.84
C GLY A 116 11.54 -10.86 9.00
N ALA A 117 12.81 -10.58 8.68
CA ALA A 117 13.70 -11.49 7.96
C ALA A 117 13.94 -12.80 8.75
N ILE A 118 14.17 -12.69 10.05
CA ILE A 118 14.35 -13.86 10.94
C ILE A 118 13.07 -14.69 10.97
N ALA A 119 11.91 -14.07 11.21
CA ALA A 119 10.62 -14.78 11.25
C ALA A 119 10.31 -15.45 9.91
N ASN A 120 10.59 -14.77 8.77
CA ASN A 120 10.38 -15.33 7.44
C ASN A 120 11.32 -16.52 7.14
N ALA A 121 12.61 -16.39 7.47
CA ALA A 121 13.57 -17.47 7.30
C ALA A 121 13.25 -18.68 8.20
N ALA A 122 12.73 -18.46 9.41
CA ALA A 122 12.35 -19.53 10.34
C ALA A 122 11.24 -20.45 9.78
N VAL A 123 10.46 -19.99 8.78
CA VAL A 123 9.47 -20.86 8.09
C VAL A 123 10.14 -22.08 7.46
N LEU A 124 11.42 -22.00 7.08
CA LEU A 124 12.19 -23.14 6.52
C LEU A 124 12.31 -24.35 7.45
N VAL A 125 12.25 -24.11 8.73
CA VAL A 125 12.39 -25.15 9.77
C VAL A 125 11.08 -25.36 10.55
N ALA A 126 9.97 -24.83 10.06
CA ALA A 126 8.67 -25.00 10.68
C ALA A 126 8.22 -26.45 10.64
N PRO A 127 7.88 -27.09 11.80
CA PRO A 127 7.54 -28.52 11.84
C PRO A 127 6.13 -28.83 11.29
N GLY A 128 5.42 -27.84 10.74
CA GLY A 128 4.07 -28.02 10.19
C GLY A 128 3.38 -26.69 9.86
N ALA A 129 2.13 -26.77 9.43
CA ALA A 129 1.34 -25.65 8.95
C ALA A 129 1.18 -24.53 9.99
N TRP A 130 0.71 -24.83 11.19
CA TRP A 130 0.43 -23.83 12.22
C TRP A 130 1.65 -23.06 12.74
N PRO A 131 2.80 -23.72 13.01
CA PRO A 131 4.05 -22.99 13.26
C PRO A 131 4.46 -22.06 12.12
N ALA A 132 4.35 -22.49 10.86
CA ALA A 132 4.63 -21.65 9.70
C ALA A 132 3.69 -20.44 9.66
N ILE A 133 2.39 -20.63 9.88
CA ILE A 133 1.38 -19.56 9.97
C ILE A 133 1.72 -18.59 11.11
N GLY A 134 2.11 -19.07 12.28
CA GLY A 134 2.55 -18.25 13.41
C GLY A 134 3.76 -17.36 13.07
N LEU A 135 4.75 -17.92 12.36
CA LEU A 135 5.91 -17.17 11.87
C LEU A 135 5.53 -16.11 10.83
N ARG A 136 4.53 -16.39 9.98
CA ARG A 136 3.98 -15.42 9.05
C ARG A 136 3.25 -14.28 9.78
N PHE A 137 2.54 -14.59 10.87
CA PHE A 137 1.95 -13.55 11.73
C PHE A 137 3.03 -12.65 12.33
N LEU A 138 4.10 -13.22 12.87
CA LEU A 138 5.24 -12.44 13.38
C LEU A 138 5.94 -11.62 12.30
N THR A 139 6.03 -12.14 11.07
CA THR A 139 6.52 -11.38 9.91
C THR A 139 5.63 -10.14 9.69
N GLY A 140 4.31 -10.30 9.79
CA GLY A 140 3.36 -9.17 9.67
C GLY A 140 3.55 -8.12 10.77
N VAL A 141 3.68 -8.55 12.03
CA VAL A 141 3.97 -7.65 13.16
C VAL A 141 5.27 -6.86 12.90
N ALA A 142 6.31 -7.53 12.42
CA ALA A 142 7.59 -6.89 12.08
C ALA A 142 7.44 -5.85 10.96
N LEU A 143 6.66 -6.15 9.91
CA LEU A 143 6.40 -5.23 8.79
C LEU A 143 5.62 -3.97 9.21
N ALA A 144 4.87 -4.01 10.30
CA ALA A 144 4.25 -2.82 10.88
C ALA A 144 5.29 -1.81 11.42
N ALA A 145 6.50 -2.28 11.74
CA ALA A 145 7.64 -1.41 12.07
C ALA A 145 8.44 -0.96 10.83
N VAL A 146 8.11 -1.43 9.63
CA VAL A 146 8.79 -1.03 8.37
C VAL A 146 7.98 0.02 7.64
N TYR A 147 6.78 -0.30 7.17
CA TYR A 147 6.01 0.53 6.24
C TYR A 147 5.55 1.88 6.84
N PRO A 148 4.82 1.96 7.97
CA PRO A 148 4.35 3.25 8.50
C PRO A 148 5.48 4.20 8.93
N PRO A 149 6.57 3.73 9.58
CA PRO A 149 7.70 4.59 9.89
C PRO A 149 8.44 5.09 8.64
N ALA A 150 8.63 4.26 7.60
CA ALA A 150 9.23 4.68 6.34
C ALA A 150 8.40 5.79 5.67
N MET A 151 7.06 5.66 5.67
CA MET A 151 6.16 6.72 5.20
C MET A 151 6.32 8.02 5.99
N LYS A 152 6.39 7.95 7.32
CA LYS A 152 6.60 9.11 8.19
C LYS A 152 7.95 9.79 7.89
N MET A 153 9.02 9.00 7.75
CA MET A 153 10.35 9.50 7.39
C MET A 153 10.34 10.19 6.02
N ALA A 154 9.80 9.55 4.98
CA ALA A 154 9.71 10.15 3.65
C ALA A 154 8.88 11.44 3.66
N ALA A 155 7.72 11.43 4.33
CA ALA A 155 6.86 12.60 4.45
C ALA A 155 7.53 13.78 5.17
N SER A 156 8.51 13.52 6.05
CA SER A 156 9.22 14.57 6.79
C SER A 156 10.22 15.38 5.94
N TRP A 157 10.49 14.96 4.71
CA TRP A 157 11.36 15.67 3.77
C TRP A 157 10.61 16.58 2.81
N PHE A 158 9.28 16.44 2.69
CA PHE A 158 8.50 17.13 1.67
C PHE A 158 7.30 17.87 2.26
N VAL A 159 7.18 19.17 1.95
CA VAL A 159 5.98 19.98 2.15
C VAL A 159 5.26 20.13 0.80
N SER A 160 5.95 20.70 -0.19
CA SER A 160 5.56 20.65 -1.60
C SER A 160 5.89 19.27 -2.18
N ARG A 161 5.15 18.83 -3.21
CA ARG A 161 5.36 17.51 -3.89
C ARG A 161 5.25 16.27 -2.99
N ARG A 162 4.64 16.42 -1.81
CA ARG A 162 4.46 15.32 -0.84
C ARG A 162 3.66 14.17 -1.45
N GLY A 163 2.66 14.46 -2.27
CA GLY A 163 1.87 13.45 -2.99
C GLY A 163 2.73 12.61 -3.93
N LEU A 164 3.61 13.22 -4.71
CA LEU A 164 4.54 12.52 -5.58
C LEU A 164 5.54 11.66 -4.78
N ALA A 165 6.12 12.21 -3.72
CA ALA A 165 7.08 11.50 -2.87
C ALA A 165 6.46 10.23 -2.24
N LEU A 166 5.26 10.36 -1.67
CA LEU A 166 4.54 9.22 -1.10
C LEU A 166 4.04 8.24 -2.17
N GLY A 167 3.65 8.75 -3.34
CA GLY A 167 3.28 7.90 -4.49
C GLY A 167 4.45 7.04 -4.97
N LEU A 168 5.67 7.59 -5.05
CA LEU A 168 6.88 6.84 -5.39
C LEU A 168 7.21 5.79 -4.31
N LEU A 169 7.05 6.13 -3.04
CA LEU A 169 7.26 5.20 -1.93
C LEU A 169 6.26 4.03 -1.97
N ILE A 170 4.98 4.31 -2.19
CA ILE A 170 3.94 3.26 -2.35
C ILE A 170 4.21 2.43 -3.60
N GLY A 171 4.71 3.04 -4.67
CA GLY A 171 5.17 2.32 -5.86
C GLY A 171 6.32 1.35 -5.55
N ALA A 172 7.31 1.78 -4.78
CA ALA A 172 8.42 0.94 -4.34
C ALA A 172 7.94 -0.23 -3.45
N LEU A 173 7.05 0.04 -2.49
CA LEU A 173 6.39 -0.96 -1.67
C LEU A 173 5.66 -2.01 -2.53
N THR A 174 4.90 -1.56 -3.51
CA THR A 174 4.12 -2.43 -4.41
C THR A 174 5.06 -3.32 -5.22
N LEU A 175 6.12 -2.75 -5.78
CA LEU A 175 7.11 -3.49 -6.54
C LEU A 175 7.85 -4.51 -5.64
N GLY A 176 8.19 -4.14 -4.40
CA GLY A 176 8.79 -5.05 -3.42
C GLY A 176 7.92 -6.28 -3.17
N LYS A 177 6.61 -6.09 -3.04
CA LYS A 177 5.64 -7.19 -2.90
C LYS A 177 5.55 -8.10 -4.13
N ALA A 178 5.87 -7.59 -5.33
CA ALA A 178 5.88 -8.37 -6.56
C ALA A 178 7.11 -9.29 -6.68
N VAL A 179 8.26 -8.88 -6.13
CA VAL A 179 9.57 -9.57 -6.31
C VAL A 179 9.54 -11.06 -5.97
N PRO A 180 8.86 -11.56 -4.92
CA PRO A 180 8.80 -12.99 -4.64
C PRO A 180 8.23 -13.82 -5.79
N TYR A 181 7.28 -13.30 -6.56
CA TYR A 181 6.74 -13.96 -7.74
C TYR A 181 7.78 -14.03 -8.89
N LEU A 182 8.62 -13.00 -9.03
CA LEU A 182 9.77 -13.07 -9.95
C LEU A 182 10.79 -14.11 -9.48
N MET A 183 11.07 -14.18 -8.18
CA MET A 183 11.99 -15.18 -7.61
C MET A 183 11.51 -16.61 -7.92
N THR A 184 10.20 -16.88 -7.85
CA THR A 184 9.66 -18.22 -8.19
C THR A 184 9.82 -18.55 -9.66
N THR A 185 9.85 -17.58 -10.58
CA THR A 185 10.14 -17.84 -11.98
C THR A 185 11.61 -18.25 -12.19
N VAL A 186 12.52 -17.74 -11.35
CA VAL A 186 13.97 -18.00 -11.45
C VAL A 186 14.36 -19.28 -10.70
N PHE A 187 13.82 -19.48 -9.48
CA PHE A 187 14.21 -20.60 -8.62
C PHE A 187 13.36 -21.86 -8.82
N GLY A 188 12.21 -21.75 -9.53
CA GLY A 188 11.31 -22.87 -9.79
C GLY A 188 10.78 -23.48 -8.48
N ASP A 189 10.87 -24.80 -8.37
CA ASP A 189 10.39 -25.55 -7.20
C ASP A 189 11.25 -25.39 -5.93
N ARG A 190 12.39 -24.68 -6.00
CA ARG A 190 13.27 -24.43 -4.83
C ARG A 190 12.71 -23.29 -3.99
N TRP A 191 11.54 -23.51 -3.40
CA TRP A 191 10.80 -22.52 -2.62
C TRP A 191 11.64 -21.93 -1.45
N GLN A 192 12.56 -22.72 -0.87
CA GLN A 192 13.47 -22.29 0.19
C GLN A 192 14.32 -21.10 -0.23
N LEU A 193 14.80 -21.08 -1.49
CA LEU A 193 15.61 -19.98 -2.01
C LEU A 193 14.81 -18.68 -2.11
N THR A 194 13.50 -18.74 -2.39
CA THR A 194 12.64 -17.56 -2.41
C THR A 194 12.53 -16.94 -1.02
N LEU A 195 12.32 -17.77 0.03
CA LEU A 195 12.26 -17.27 1.41
C LEU A 195 13.59 -16.69 1.88
N LEU A 196 14.71 -17.39 1.60
CA LEU A 196 16.05 -16.93 1.96
C LEU A 196 16.42 -15.62 1.23
N ALA A 197 16.17 -15.55 -0.07
CA ALA A 197 16.43 -14.35 -0.85
C ALA A 197 15.61 -13.15 -0.35
N ALA A 198 14.31 -13.32 -0.10
CA ALA A 198 13.47 -12.28 0.46
C ALA A 198 13.97 -11.83 1.84
N SER A 199 14.38 -12.77 2.71
CA SER A 199 14.96 -12.46 4.02
C SER A 199 16.28 -11.70 3.89
N GLY A 200 17.16 -12.12 2.98
CA GLY A 200 18.43 -11.42 2.70
C GLY A 200 18.22 -10.00 2.18
N LEU A 201 17.27 -9.80 1.27
CA LEU A 201 16.91 -8.48 0.75
C LEU A 201 16.37 -7.58 1.88
N SER A 202 15.52 -8.11 2.76
CA SER A 202 15.01 -7.36 3.91
C SER A 202 16.13 -6.95 4.87
N LEU A 203 17.08 -7.84 5.18
CA LEU A 203 18.25 -7.49 5.98
C LEU A 203 19.08 -6.37 5.32
N LEU A 204 19.29 -6.45 4.02
CA LEU A 204 19.96 -5.39 3.25
C LEU A 204 19.20 -4.06 3.36
N GLY A 205 17.86 -4.08 3.23
CA GLY A 205 17.00 -2.90 3.39
C GLY A 205 17.14 -2.28 4.80
N GLY A 206 17.13 -3.12 5.84
CA GLY A 206 17.36 -2.69 7.21
C GLY A 206 18.73 -2.05 7.42
N LEU A 207 19.78 -2.63 6.84
CA LEU A 207 21.14 -2.07 6.88
C LEU A 207 21.24 -0.74 6.15
N LEU A 208 20.68 -0.63 4.95
CA LEU A 208 20.67 0.61 4.16
C LEU A 208 19.99 1.75 4.91
N VAL A 209 18.82 1.50 5.49
CA VAL A 209 18.06 2.56 6.17
C VAL A 209 18.77 3.03 7.44
N VAL A 210 19.35 2.14 8.25
CA VAL A 210 20.01 2.54 9.50
C VAL A 210 21.31 3.31 9.25
N LEU A 211 22.01 3.00 8.16
CA LEU A 211 23.28 3.65 7.82
C LEU A 211 23.09 4.97 7.06
N LEU A 212 22.15 5.04 6.13
CA LEU A 212 22.06 6.12 5.15
C LEU A 212 20.84 7.01 5.32
N ALA A 213 19.72 6.52 5.90
CA ALA A 213 18.52 7.32 6.04
C ALA A 213 18.57 8.26 7.24
N ARG A 214 17.93 9.43 7.07
CA ARG A 214 17.76 10.46 8.09
C ARG A 214 16.33 10.94 8.10
N ASP A 215 15.88 11.45 9.24
CA ASP A 215 14.61 12.16 9.34
C ASP A 215 14.76 13.54 8.70
N GLY A 216 13.68 14.03 8.07
CA GLY A 216 13.66 15.32 7.42
C GLY A 216 13.33 16.46 8.39
N PRO A 217 13.52 17.72 7.96
CA PRO A 217 13.32 18.89 8.80
C PRO A 217 11.85 19.15 9.17
N PHE A 218 10.90 18.52 8.47
CA PHE A 218 9.46 18.68 8.71
C PHE A 218 8.84 17.51 9.48
N LEU A 219 9.66 16.79 10.28
CA LEU A 219 9.16 15.70 11.11
C LEU A 219 8.23 16.26 12.19
N ALA A 220 6.96 15.88 12.11
CA ALA A 220 5.96 16.25 13.10
C ALA A 220 5.72 15.12 14.10
N PRO A 221 5.49 15.44 15.40
CA PRO A 221 5.07 14.46 16.38
C PRO A 221 3.76 13.79 15.96
N SER A 222 3.63 12.51 16.20
CA SER A 222 2.37 11.78 16.03
C SER A 222 1.51 11.94 17.28
N ARG A 223 0.20 11.96 17.13
CA ARG A 223 -0.69 11.83 18.29
C ARG A 223 -1.02 10.37 18.52
N ALA A 224 -1.12 9.99 19.79
CA ALA A 224 -1.54 8.65 20.17
C ALA A 224 -2.92 8.31 19.59
N PHE A 225 -3.15 7.05 19.31
CA PHE A 225 -4.43 6.56 18.81
C PHE A 225 -5.53 6.73 19.87
N ASP A 226 -6.61 7.42 19.50
CA ASP A 226 -7.79 7.63 20.36
C ASP A 226 -8.99 6.82 19.84
N PRO A 227 -9.31 5.67 20.42
CA PRO A 227 -10.48 4.88 20.03
C PRO A 227 -11.81 5.63 20.16
N HIS A 228 -11.91 6.56 21.10
CA HIS A 228 -13.14 7.34 21.33
C HIS A 228 -13.40 8.35 20.20
N ALA A 229 -12.34 8.78 19.49
CA ALA A 229 -12.47 9.66 18.33
C ALA A 229 -13.15 8.97 17.15
N ILE A 230 -13.08 7.64 17.03
CA ILE A 230 -13.60 6.88 15.87
C ILE A 230 -15.09 7.19 15.64
N ARG A 231 -15.90 7.19 16.71
CA ARG A 231 -17.33 7.49 16.59
C ARG A 231 -17.59 8.91 16.07
N ARG A 232 -16.77 9.89 16.47
CA ARG A 232 -16.85 11.28 15.98
C ARG A 232 -16.44 11.36 14.52
N LEU A 233 -15.34 10.72 14.15
CA LEU A 233 -14.82 10.65 12.78
C LEU A 233 -15.84 10.04 11.81
N LEU A 234 -16.50 8.96 12.19
CA LEU A 234 -17.52 8.32 11.35
C LEU A 234 -18.80 9.14 11.18
N ARG A 235 -19.04 10.19 11.98
CA ARG A 235 -20.13 11.16 11.75
C ARG A 235 -19.79 12.15 10.64
N ILE A 236 -18.51 12.38 10.36
CA ILE A 236 -18.06 13.26 9.29
C ILE A 236 -18.29 12.55 7.95
N ARG A 237 -19.19 13.08 7.13
CA ARG A 237 -19.59 12.45 5.86
C ARG A 237 -18.39 12.20 4.93
N GLY A 238 -17.48 13.16 4.79
CA GLY A 238 -16.28 13.02 3.94
C GLY A 238 -15.37 11.88 4.39
N VAL A 239 -15.09 11.79 5.70
CA VAL A 239 -14.29 10.69 6.29
C VAL A 239 -14.96 9.35 6.05
N ARG A 240 -16.28 9.24 6.31
CA ARG A 240 -17.02 7.98 6.14
C ARG A 240 -17.02 7.51 4.68
N LEU A 241 -17.22 8.43 3.72
CA LEU A 241 -17.20 8.07 2.29
C LEU A 241 -15.79 7.70 1.81
N ALA A 242 -14.75 8.40 2.27
CA ALA A 242 -13.36 8.04 1.97
C ALA A 242 -13.00 6.66 2.52
N ILE A 243 -13.39 6.35 3.76
CA ILE A 243 -13.22 5.02 4.35
C ILE A 243 -14.03 3.96 3.58
N ALA A 244 -15.25 4.24 3.19
CA ALA A 244 -16.06 3.30 2.40
C ALA A 244 -15.43 3.01 1.04
N GLY A 245 -14.87 4.04 0.36
CA GLY A 245 -14.07 3.85 -0.86
C GLY A 245 -12.87 2.95 -0.64
N TYR A 246 -12.13 3.20 0.43
CA TYR A 246 -10.98 2.38 0.82
C TYR A 246 -11.36 0.92 1.12
N LEU A 247 -12.47 0.68 1.81
CA LEU A 247 -12.94 -0.68 2.07
C LEU A 247 -13.33 -1.40 0.77
N GLY A 248 -13.94 -0.68 -0.19
CA GLY A 248 -14.22 -1.22 -1.53
C GLY A 248 -12.95 -1.63 -2.28
N HIS A 249 -11.92 -0.81 -2.22
CA HIS A 249 -10.58 -1.09 -2.75
C HIS A 249 -9.93 -2.30 -2.04
N MET A 250 -9.95 -2.35 -0.72
CA MET A 250 -9.33 -3.42 0.06
C MET A 250 -10.06 -4.77 -0.10
N TRP A 251 -11.35 -4.77 -0.40
CA TRP A 251 -12.10 -5.99 -0.74
C TRP A 251 -11.47 -6.73 -1.91
N GLU A 252 -10.93 -6.01 -2.88
CA GLU A 252 -10.37 -6.56 -4.10
C GLU A 252 -8.85 -6.77 -4.03
N LEU A 253 -8.10 -5.75 -3.59
CA LEU A 253 -6.67 -5.62 -3.78
C LEU A 253 -5.86 -6.85 -3.35
N TYR A 254 -5.94 -7.21 -2.07
CA TYR A 254 -5.07 -8.27 -1.54
C TYR A 254 -5.51 -9.67 -1.94
N ALA A 255 -6.79 -9.89 -2.19
CA ALA A 255 -7.28 -11.14 -2.75
C ALA A 255 -6.79 -11.32 -4.19
N MET A 256 -6.84 -10.25 -5.01
CA MET A 256 -6.26 -10.26 -6.36
C MET A 256 -4.76 -10.56 -6.30
N TRP A 257 -3.98 -9.82 -5.49
CA TRP A 257 -2.53 -10.04 -5.37
C TRP A 257 -2.15 -11.43 -4.87
N THR A 258 -2.94 -12.00 -3.98
CA THR A 258 -2.71 -13.35 -3.43
C THR A 258 -2.93 -14.42 -4.48
N TRP A 259 -3.98 -14.28 -5.29
CA TRP A 259 -4.48 -15.38 -6.11
C TRP A 259 -4.31 -15.20 -7.62
N VAL A 260 -3.85 -14.02 -8.10
CA VAL A 260 -3.68 -13.76 -9.54
C VAL A 260 -2.70 -14.73 -10.21
N GLY A 261 -1.65 -15.16 -9.50
CA GLY A 261 -0.71 -16.16 -10.01
C GLY A 261 -1.35 -17.54 -10.19
N VAL A 262 -2.20 -17.94 -9.24
CA VAL A 262 -2.93 -19.22 -9.32
C VAL A 262 -3.99 -19.15 -10.42
N PHE A 263 -4.74 -18.04 -10.51
CA PHE A 263 -5.69 -17.79 -11.60
C PHE A 263 -5.01 -17.87 -12.97
N ALA A 264 -3.88 -17.18 -13.15
CA ALA A 264 -3.13 -17.18 -14.40
C ALA A 264 -2.59 -18.56 -14.74
N THR A 265 -2.04 -19.28 -13.75
CA THR A 265 -1.58 -20.68 -13.94
C THR A 265 -2.70 -21.58 -14.42
N ALA A 266 -3.88 -21.51 -13.77
CA ALA A 266 -5.05 -22.30 -14.17
C ALA A 266 -5.52 -21.95 -15.59
N SER A 267 -5.55 -20.64 -15.91
CA SER A 267 -5.93 -20.15 -17.23
C SER A 267 -4.96 -20.59 -18.33
N PHE A 268 -3.65 -20.52 -18.06
CA PHE A 268 -2.62 -20.96 -19.02
C PHE A 268 -2.61 -22.47 -19.20
N ALA A 269 -2.86 -23.25 -18.13
CA ALA A 269 -3.03 -24.70 -18.24
C ALA A 269 -4.24 -25.06 -19.13
N ALA A 270 -5.37 -24.34 -18.94
CA ALA A 270 -6.55 -24.50 -19.80
C ALA A 270 -6.30 -24.08 -21.26
N ALA A 271 -5.39 -23.12 -21.49
CA ALA A 271 -4.94 -22.71 -22.83
C ALA A 271 -3.92 -23.67 -23.46
N GLY A 272 -3.52 -24.75 -22.77
CA GLY A 272 -2.63 -25.79 -23.29
C GLY A 272 -1.13 -25.54 -23.10
N LEU A 273 -0.70 -24.62 -22.20
CA LEU A 273 0.73 -24.37 -21.94
C LEU A 273 1.45 -25.52 -21.21
N GLY A 274 0.72 -26.51 -20.71
CA GLY A 274 1.31 -27.68 -20.04
C GLY A 274 2.23 -27.29 -18.85
N PRO A 275 3.44 -27.89 -18.74
CA PRO A 275 4.34 -27.63 -17.61
C PRO A 275 4.79 -26.17 -17.46
N SER A 276 4.77 -25.37 -18.52
CA SER A 276 5.16 -23.94 -18.49
C SER A 276 4.11 -23.04 -17.84
N ALA A 277 2.89 -23.53 -17.61
CA ALA A 277 1.79 -22.74 -17.05
C ALA A 277 2.12 -22.13 -15.68
N ALA A 278 2.81 -22.88 -14.80
CA ALA A 278 3.17 -22.41 -13.45
C ALA A 278 4.19 -21.26 -13.51
N ILE A 279 5.21 -21.36 -14.35
CA ILE A 279 6.21 -20.31 -14.54
C ILE A 279 5.55 -19.06 -15.15
N ALA A 280 4.72 -19.24 -16.18
CA ALA A 280 3.98 -18.15 -16.81
C ALA A 280 3.00 -17.48 -15.82
N GLY A 281 2.34 -18.25 -14.95
CA GLY A 281 1.46 -17.74 -13.90
C GLY A 281 2.19 -16.88 -12.86
N SER A 282 3.38 -17.30 -12.42
CA SER A 282 4.23 -16.53 -11.52
C SER A 282 4.72 -15.23 -12.19
N ALA A 283 5.14 -15.31 -13.48
CA ALA A 283 5.50 -14.12 -14.25
C ALA A 283 4.32 -13.15 -14.41
N ALA A 284 3.12 -13.67 -14.67
CA ALA A 284 1.90 -12.85 -14.74
C ALA A 284 1.61 -12.15 -13.40
N ALA A 285 1.78 -12.83 -12.27
CA ALA A 285 1.61 -12.22 -10.95
C ALA A 285 2.64 -11.12 -10.70
N PHE A 286 3.91 -11.35 -11.02
CA PHE A 286 4.96 -10.33 -10.92
C PHE A 286 4.62 -9.09 -11.75
N LEU A 287 4.26 -9.29 -13.03
CA LEU A 287 3.93 -8.18 -13.93
C LEU A 287 2.66 -7.45 -13.52
N ALA A 288 1.63 -8.18 -13.07
CA ALA A 288 0.39 -7.58 -12.59
C ALA A 288 0.62 -6.71 -11.36
N ILE A 289 1.27 -7.23 -10.32
CA ILE A 289 1.54 -6.48 -9.09
C ILE A 289 2.54 -5.35 -9.37
N GLY A 290 3.60 -5.63 -10.15
CA GLY A 290 4.63 -4.67 -10.51
C GLY A 290 4.11 -3.48 -11.33
N SER A 291 3.15 -3.71 -12.24
CA SER A 291 2.51 -2.63 -13.01
C SER A 291 1.78 -1.62 -12.12
N GLY A 292 1.33 -2.06 -10.95
CA GLY A 292 0.71 -1.19 -9.95
C GLY A 292 1.62 -0.07 -9.45
N ALA A 293 2.95 -0.26 -9.46
CA ALA A 293 3.89 0.81 -9.12
C ALA A 293 3.77 2.00 -10.08
N ALA A 294 3.66 1.74 -11.38
CA ALA A 294 3.40 2.77 -12.39
C ALA A 294 1.99 3.36 -12.22
N GLY A 295 1.00 2.52 -11.87
CA GLY A 295 -0.37 2.95 -11.57
C GLY A 295 -0.42 3.97 -10.43
N CYS A 296 0.26 3.70 -9.31
CA CYS A 296 0.35 4.61 -8.17
C CYS A 296 1.00 5.96 -8.53
N ALA A 297 2.12 5.93 -9.28
CA ALA A 297 2.83 7.14 -9.69
C ALA A 297 1.97 8.01 -10.62
N LEU A 298 1.35 7.40 -11.63
CA LEU A 298 0.48 8.10 -12.57
C LEU A 298 -0.77 8.65 -11.87
N ALA A 299 -1.41 7.84 -11.02
CA ALA A 299 -2.61 8.25 -10.30
C ALA A 299 -2.33 9.43 -9.35
N GLY A 300 -1.18 9.45 -8.66
CA GLY A 300 -0.75 10.59 -7.84
C GLY A 300 -0.65 11.87 -8.67
N TYR A 301 0.05 11.81 -9.81
CA TYR A 301 0.19 12.94 -10.71
C TYR A 301 -1.14 13.47 -11.28
N VAL A 302 -2.04 12.56 -11.66
CA VAL A 302 -3.36 12.91 -12.21
C VAL A 302 -4.28 13.46 -11.11
N ALA A 303 -4.19 12.92 -9.90
CA ALA A 303 -5.02 13.33 -8.76
C ALA A 303 -4.79 14.78 -8.34
N ASP A 304 -3.56 15.28 -8.45
CA ASP A 304 -3.23 16.68 -8.16
C ASP A 304 -3.93 17.65 -9.14
N ARG A 305 -4.28 17.20 -10.36
CA ARG A 305 -4.92 18.01 -11.41
C ARG A 305 -6.42 17.82 -11.50
N MET A 306 -6.90 16.60 -11.35
CA MET A 306 -8.30 16.22 -11.60
C MET A 306 -9.11 15.95 -10.33
N GLY A 307 -8.44 15.92 -9.19
CA GLY A 307 -9.02 15.64 -7.88
C GLY A 307 -9.00 14.14 -7.53
N LYS A 308 -8.68 13.86 -6.28
CA LYS A 308 -8.45 12.51 -5.72
C LYS A 308 -9.66 11.57 -5.87
N ALA A 309 -10.86 12.07 -5.55
CA ALA A 309 -12.09 11.28 -5.65
C ALA A 309 -12.39 10.82 -7.08
N ARG A 310 -12.09 11.67 -8.10
CA ARG A 310 -12.32 11.33 -9.51
C ARG A 310 -11.36 10.23 -9.98
N VAL A 311 -10.09 10.34 -9.61
CA VAL A 311 -9.09 9.31 -9.93
C VAL A 311 -9.45 7.98 -9.28
N ALA A 312 -9.89 7.98 -8.03
CA ALA A 312 -10.36 6.79 -7.34
C ALA A 312 -11.59 6.15 -8.04
N VAL A 313 -12.54 6.98 -8.52
CA VAL A 313 -13.69 6.47 -9.31
C VAL A 313 -13.21 5.72 -10.56
N TRP A 314 -12.26 6.30 -11.30
CA TRP A 314 -11.78 5.65 -12.53
C TRP A 314 -10.99 4.37 -12.25
N ALA A 315 -10.11 4.40 -11.26
CA ALA A 315 -9.32 3.23 -10.87
C ALA A 315 -10.23 2.07 -10.43
N LEU A 316 -11.16 2.32 -9.50
CA LEU A 316 -12.11 1.32 -9.02
C LEU A 316 -13.02 0.77 -10.13
N ALA A 317 -13.56 1.64 -10.98
CA ALA A 317 -14.45 1.21 -12.07
C ALA A 317 -13.70 0.35 -13.09
N THR A 318 -12.46 0.72 -13.45
CA THR A 318 -11.65 -0.06 -14.37
C THR A 318 -11.24 -1.39 -13.75
N SER A 319 -10.85 -1.39 -12.47
CA SER A 319 -10.49 -2.59 -11.73
C SER A 319 -11.66 -3.58 -11.64
N ALA A 320 -12.87 -3.10 -11.28
CA ALA A 320 -14.10 -3.91 -11.30
C ALA A 320 -14.37 -4.53 -12.68
N SER A 321 -14.16 -3.75 -13.75
CA SER A 321 -14.32 -4.24 -15.12
C SER A 321 -13.31 -5.35 -15.45
N CYS A 322 -12.05 -5.20 -15.00
CA CYS A 322 -11.04 -6.24 -15.16
C CYS A 322 -11.44 -7.52 -14.43
N ALA A 323 -11.94 -7.43 -13.19
CA ALA A 323 -12.40 -8.58 -12.42
C ALA A 323 -13.53 -9.34 -13.14
N VAL A 324 -14.47 -8.63 -13.80
CA VAL A 324 -15.50 -9.26 -14.64
C VAL A 324 -14.91 -9.92 -15.88
N LEU A 325 -14.00 -9.23 -16.57
CA LEU A 325 -13.41 -9.71 -17.82
C LEU A 325 -12.52 -10.95 -17.66
N THR A 326 -12.05 -11.27 -16.44
CA THR A 326 -11.30 -12.52 -16.19
C THR A 326 -12.07 -13.74 -16.65
N ALA A 327 -13.41 -13.76 -16.50
CA ALA A 327 -14.25 -14.86 -16.93
C ALA A 327 -14.23 -15.05 -18.47
N ALA A 328 -14.12 -13.96 -19.23
CA ALA A 328 -14.08 -13.99 -20.69
C ALA A 328 -12.73 -14.40 -21.27
N VAL A 329 -11.61 -14.04 -20.57
CA VAL A 329 -10.26 -14.35 -21.07
C VAL A 329 -9.71 -15.66 -20.58
N PHE A 330 -10.35 -16.33 -19.61
CA PHE A 330 -9.89 -17.58 -19.03
C PHE A 330 -9.74 -18.67 -20.11
N GLY A 331 -8.60 -19.34 -20.15
CA GLY A 331 -8.30 -20.39 -21.12
C GLY A 331 -8.09 -19.89 -22.56
N THR A 332 -8.10 -18.57 -22.80
CA THR A 332 -7.80 -18.00 -24.11
C THR A 332 -6.29 -17.85 -24.33
N ARG A 333 -5.88 -17.18 -25.43
CA ARG A 333 -4.44 -16.95 -25.72
C ARG A 333 -3.75 -16.25 -24.57
N PRO A 334 -2.57 -16.71 -24.12
CA PRO A 334 -1.84 -16.16 -22.97
C PRO A 334 -1.67 -14.64 -23.00
N VAL A 335 -1.48 -14.05 -24.20
CA VAL A 335 -1.32 -12.60 -24.34
C VAL A 335 -2.50 -11.79 -23.81
N TRP A 336 -3.73 -12.28 -23.98
CA TRP A 336 -4.92 -11.59 -23.46
C TRP A 336 -5.04 -11.67 -21.94
N VAL A 337 -4.64 -12.82 -21.38
CA VAL A 337 -4.59 -13.00 -19.91
C VAL A 337 -3.53 -12.08 -19.32
N PHE A 338 -2.31 -12.04 -19.89
CA PHE A 338 -1.27 -11.11 -19.46
C PHE A 338 -1.72 -9.64 -19.55
N ALA A 339 -2.28 -9.23 -20.68
CA ALA A 339 -2.74 -7.85 -20.87
C ALA A 339 -3.81 -7.46 -19.83
N LEU A 340 -4.77 -8.34 -19.58
CA LEU A 340 -5.84 -8.08 -18.61
C LEU A 340 -5.31 -8.01 -17.18
N VAL A 341 -4.48 -8.98 -16.74
CA VAL A 341 -3.98 -8.98 -15.36
C VAL A 341 -3.01 -7.83 -15.10
N MET A 342 -2.24 -7.38 -16.12
CA MET A 342 -1.42 -6.17 -16.03
C MET A 342 -2.26 -4.91 -15.88
N LEU A 343 -3.32 -4.75 -16.69
CA LEU A 343 -4.25 -3.63 -16.57
C LEU A 343 -4.94 -3.64 -15.20
N TRP A 344 -5.35 -4.83 -14.76
CA TRP A 344 -5.98 -5.00 -13.44
C TRP A 344 -4.99 -4.61 -12.33
N GLY A 345 -3.76 -5.14 -12.34
CA GLY A 345 -2.73 -4.80 -11.38
C GLY A 345 -2.36 -3.32 -11.36
N PHE A 346 -2.31 -2.68 -12.54
CA PHE A 346 -2.10 -1.25 -12.69
C PHE A 346 -3.20 -0.42 -12.01
N THR A 347 -4.46 -0.82 -12.17
CA THR A 347 -5.61 -0.03 -11.71
C THR A 347 -6.02 -0.35 -10.28
N VAL A 348 -5.87 -1.60 -9.82
CA VAL A 348 -6.32 -2.07 -8.51
C VAL A 348 -5.64 -1.37 -7.33
N VAL A 349 -4.45 -0.78 -7.53
CA VAL A 349 -3.69 -0.10 -6.47
C VAL A 349 -3.53 1.41 -6.73
N ALA A 350 -3.89 1.88 -7.91
CA ALA A 350 -3.70 3.25 -8.34
C ALA A 350 -4.42 4.28 -7.43
N ASP A 351 -5.54 3.89 -6.85
CA ASP A 351 -6.36 4.71 -5.95
C ASP A 351 -5.93 4.66 -4.48
N SER A 352 -5.04 3.76 -4.10
CA SER A 352 -4.68 3.48 -2.69
C SER A 352 -4.26 4.74 -1.92
N ALA A 353 -3.38 5.57 -2.50
CA ALA A 353 -2.93 6.81 -1.88
C ALA A 353 -4.05 7.85 -1.76
N GLN A 354 -5.04 7.82 -2.66
CA GLN A 354 -6.10 8.82 -2.73
C GLN A 354 -7.05 8.73 -1.54
N PHE A 355 -7.34 7.53 -1.05
CA PHE A 355 -8.22 7.33 0.11
C PHE A 355 -7.59 7.90 1.39
N SER A 356 -6.32 7.64 1.63
CA SER A 356 -5.60 8.18 2.78
C SER A 356 -5.50 9.70 2.72
N ALA A 357 -5.27 10.25 1.52
CA ALA A 357 -5.25 11.69 1.29
C ALA A 357 -6.64 12.33 1.54
N LEU A 358 -7.73 11.70 1.07
CA LEU A 358 -9.09 12.18 1.33
C LEU A 358 -9.44 12.12 2.81
N VAL A 359 -9.09 11.05 3.53
CA VAL A 359 -9.29 10.98 4.99
C VAL A 359 -8.53 12.10 5.68
N THR A 360 -7.30 12.39 5.28
CA THR A 360 -6.50 13.48 5.83
C THR A 360 -7.13 14.85 5.59
N GLU A 361 -7.78 15.05 4.44
CA GLU A 361 -8.46 16.31 4.10
C GLU A 361 -9.76 16.53 4.87
N TYR A 362 -10.50 15.46 5.17
CA TYR A 362 -11.80 15.57 5.83
C TYR A 362 -11.75 15.39 7.34
N ALA A 363 -10.71 14.75 7.89
CA ALA A 363 -10.57 14.54 9.32
C ALA A 363 -10.03 15.81 10.01
N PRO A 364 -10.44 16.09 11.27
CA PRO A 364 -9.81 17.14 12.08
C PRO A 364 -8.29 16.89 12.18
N PRO A 365 -7.44 17.93 12.08
CA PRO A 365 -5.98 17.78 12.05
C PRO A 365 -5.41 16.98 13.22
N ASP A 366 -6.04 17.09 14.39
CA ASP A 366 -5.64 16.38 15.60
C ASP A 366 -6.07 14.91 15.64
N GLN A 367 -6.92 14.45 14.72
CA GLN A 367 -7.46 13.10 14.67
C GLN A 367 -7.08 12.33 13.39
N VAL A 368 -6.28 12.93 12.50
CA VAL A 368 -5.84 12.30 11.24
C VAL A 368 -5.13 10.98 11.49
N GLY A 369 -4.21 10.93 12.47
CA GLY A 369 -3.48 9.70 12.79
C GLY A 369 -4.44 8.56 13.22
N THR A 370 -5.40 8.86 14.08
CA THR A 370 -6.44 7.90 14.49
C THR A 370 -7.29 7.45 13.32
N ALA A 371 -7.71 8.38 12.45
CA ALA A 371 -8.53 8.07 11.28
C ALA A 371 -7.82 7.13 10.31
N LEU A 372 -6.54 7.40 10.00
CA LEU A 372 -5.72 6.59 9.10
C LEU A 372 -5.42 5.20 9.70
N THR A 373 -5.08 5.13 10.98
CA THR A 373 -4.84 3.84 11.66
C THR A 373 -6.11 2.99 11.67
N PHE A 374 -7.26 3.58 11.99
CA PHE A 374 -8.55 2.90 11.95
C PHE A 374 -8.88 2.41 10.53
N GLN A 375 -8.82 3.29 9.52
CA GLN A 375 -9.04 2.96 8.12
C GLN A 375 -8.17 1.77 7.69
N THR A 376 -6.87 1.86 7.94
CA THR A 376 -5.90 0.84 7.54
C THR A 376 -6.20 -0.49 8.22
N SER A 377 -6.45 -0.49 9.54
CA SER A 377 -6.70 -1.71 10.31
C SER A 377 -7.96 -2.44 9.83
N ILE A 378 -9.09 -1.74 9.68
CA ILE A 378 -10.33 -2.39 9.22
C ILE A 378 -10.23 -2.85 7.76
N GLY A 379 -9.49 -2.11 6.91
CA GLY A 379 -9.24 -2.51 5.55
C GLY A 379 -8.43 -3.82 5.46
N PHE A 380 -7.33 -3.93 6.19
CA PHE A 380 -6.54 -5.17 6.22
C PHE A 380 -7.32 -6.36 6.81
N LEU A 381 -8.13 -6.15 7.85
CA LEU A 381 -9.01 -7.20 8.38
C LEU A 381 -10.04 -7.66 7.32
N LEU A 382 -10.60 -6.71 6.56
CA LEU A 382 -11.54 -7.02 5.49
C LEU A 382 -10.90 -7.88 4.38
N THR A 383 -9.62 -7.65 4.06
CA THR A 383 -8.91 -8.46 3.05
C THR A 383 -8.84 -9.93 3.40
N MET A 384 -8.80 -10.27 4.70
CA MET A 384 -8.75 -11.68 5.13
C MET A 384 -10.01 -12.43 4.71
N VAL A 385 -11.17 -11.76 4.70
CA VAL A 385 -12.43 -12.36 4.25
C VAL A 385 -12.36 -12.78 2.78
N THR A 386 -11.88 -11.89 1.91
CA THR A 386 -11.83 -12.14 0.47
C THR A 386 -10.68 -13.09 0.09
N ILE A 387 -9.55 -13.02 0.78
CA ILE A 387 -8.44 -13.97 0.60
C ILE A 387 -8.87 -15.39 0.90
N ASP A 388 -9.64 -15.60 1.97
CA ASP A 388 -10.14 -16.92 2.37
C ASP A 388 -11.32 -17.40 1.50
N ALA A 389 -12.21 -16.51 1.11
CA ALA A 389 -13.41 -16.85 0.34
C ALA A 389 -13.11 -17.20 -1.13
N LEU A 390 -12.13 -16.55 -1.75
CA LEU A 390 -11.88 -16.67 -3.19
C LEU A 390 -11.52 -18.10 -3.64
N PRO A 391 -10.60 -18.84 -2.97
CA PRO A 391 -10.30 -20.22 -3.35
C PRO A 391 -11.49 -21.17 -3.11
N ARG A 392 -12.38 -20.89 -2.16
CA ARG A 392 -13.60 -21.69 -1.94
C ARG A 392 -14.57 -21.49 -3.11
N VAL A 393 -14.74 -20.27 -3.58
CA VAL A 393 -15.54 -19.96 -4.79
C VAL A 393 -14.90 -20.62 -6.01
N ALA A 394 -13.56 -20.56 -6.13
CA ALA A 394 -12.84 -21.25 -7.21
C ALA A 394 -13.02 -22.76 -7.16
N GLY A 395 -13.07 -23.36 -5.98
CA GLY A 395 -13.35 -24.81 -5.81
C GLY A 395 -14.76 -25.22 -6.23
N SER A 396 -15.75 -24.32 -6.09
CA SER A 396 -17.15 -24.59 -6.43
C SER A 396 -17.50 -24.23 -7.88
N PHE A 397 -16.95 -23.15 -8.41
CA PHE A 397 -17.34 -22.57 -9.72
C PHE A 397 -16.16 -22.51 -10.71
N GLY A 398 -14.96 -22.90 -10.31
CA GLY A 398 -13.73 -22.78 -11.10
C GLY A 398 -13.07 -21.40 -11.00
N TRP A 399 -11.78 -21.35 -11.30
CA TRP A 399 -11.00 -20.11 -11.33
C TRP A 399 -11.51 -19.10 -12.33
N GLN A 400 -12.20 -19.55 -13.39
CA GLN A 400 -12.82 -18.69 -14.40
C GLN A 400 -13.76 -17.66 -13.80
N TYR A 401 -14.55 -18.04 -12.79
CA TYR A 401 -15.60 -17.20 -12.22
C TYR A 401 -15.27 -16.67 -10.82
N ALA A 402 -14.15 -17.13 -10.22
CA ALA A 402 -13.80 -16.80 -8.85
C ALA A 402 -13.65 -15.28 -8.62
N SER A 403 -13.07 -14.55 -9.57
CA SER A 403 -12.84 -13.12 -9.47
C SER A 403 -14.13 -12.27 -9.45
N LEU A 404 -15.28 -12.83 -9.83
CA LEU A 404 -16.57 -12.14 -9.70
C LEU A 404 -16.94 -11.84 -8.25
N LEU A 405 -16.42 -12.62 -7.29
CA LEU A 405 -16.53 -12.33 -5.85
C LEU A 405 -15.97 -10.95 -5.49
N LEU A 406 -14.98 -10.48 -6.23
CA LEU A 406 -14.27 -9.24 -5.93
C LEU A 406 -15.01 -7.99 -6.44
N VAL A 407 -15.90 -8.12 -7.41
CA VAL A 407 -16.62 -7.01 -8.07
C VAL A 407 -17.43 -6.12 -7.12
N PRO A 408 -18.17 -6.64 -6.12
CA PRO A 408 -18.99 -5.79 -5.26
C PRO A 408 -18.22 -4.72 -4.50
N GLY A 409 -16.95 -5.00 -4.11
CA GLY A 409 -16.12 -4.04 -3.40
C GLY A 409 -15.84 -2.77 -4.19
N PRO A 410 -15.15 -2.84 -5.34
CA PRO A 410 -14.84 -1.65 -6.14
C PRO A 410 -16.11 -0.97 -6.70
N VAL A 411 -17.21 -1.68 -6.92
CA VAL A 411 -18.50 -1.07 -7.27
C VAL A 411 -19.02 -0.19 -6.13
N ALA A 412 -19.07 -0.71 -4.90
CA ALA A 412 -19.46 0.06 -3.72
C ALA A 412 -18.51 1.24 -3.46
N GLY A 413 -17.19 1.01 -3.61
CA GLY A 413 -16.17 2.05 -3.51
C GLY A 413 -16.36 3.16 -4.56
N THR A 414 -16.66 2.79 -5.80
CA THR A 414 -16.97 3.74 -6.89
C THR A 414 -18.16 4.63 -6.54
N LEU A 415 -19.24 4.05 -6.00
CA LEU A 415 -20.44 4.80 -5.58
C LEU A 415 -20.10 5.78 -4.43
N ALA A 416 -19.31 5.33 -3.44
CA ALA A 416 -18.85 6.17 -2.35
C ALA A 416 -18.01 7.35 -2.87
N MET A 417 -17.06 7.11 -3.78
CA MET A 417 -16.20 8.14 -4.34
C MET A 417 -16.97 9.13 -5.25
N ARG A 418 -17.91 8.65 -6.05
CA ARG A 418 -18.81 9.53 -6.84
C ARG A 418 -19.54 10.55 -5.96
N ALA A 419 -19.93 10.17 -4.74
CA ALA A 419 -20.59 11.07 -3.79
C ALA A 419 -19.66 12.18 -3.25
N LEU A 420 -18.34 12.09 -3.45
CA LEU A 420 -17.32 13.10 -3.11
C LEU A 420 -16.86 13.93 -4.30
N VAL A 421 -17.09 13.49 -5.55
CA VAL A 421 -16.67 14.23 -6.75
C VAL A 421 -17.31 15.62 -6.77
N GLY A 422 -16.51 16.66 -6.97
CA GLY A 422 -16.97 18.06 -7.07
C GLY A 422 -17.38 18.70 -5.75
N LYS A 423 -17.17 18.05 -4.61
CA LYS A 423 -17.40 18.68 -3.30
C LYS A 423 -16.07 19.24 -2.78
N PRO A 424 -16.02 20.55 -2.44
CA PRO A 424 -14.87 21.08 -1.76
C PRO A 424 -14.69 20.36 -0.42
N GLY A 425 -13.45 20.08 -0.05
CA GLY A 425 -13.10 19.75 1.33
C GLY A 425 -13.60 20.86 2.28
N PRO A 426 -13.77 20.58 3.58
CA PRO A 426 -14.08 21.63 4.53
C PRO A 426 -13.02 22.72 4.40
N SER A 427 -13.47 23.99 4.30
CA SER A 427 -12.55 25.13 4.32
C SER A 427 -11.64 25.01 5.55
N PRO A 428 -10.33 25.21 5.42
CA PRO A 428 -9.48 25.31 6.59
C PRO A 428 -10.03 26.48 7.44
N LEU A 429 -10.51 26.17 8.66
CA LEU A 429 -10.86 27.16 9.68
C LEU A 429 -9.59 27.79 10.24
#